data_45dbd8d783591ed05837c1ce3c2c8bab
#
_entry.id   45dbd8d783591ed05837c1ce3c2c8bab
#
_cell.length_a   1.000
_cell.length_b   1.000
_cell.length_c   1.000
_cell.angle_alpha   90.00
_cell.angle_beta   90.00
_cell.angle_gamma   90.00
#
_symmetry.space_group_name_H-M   'P 1'
#
loop_
_entity.id
_entity.type
_entity.pdbx_description
1 polymer ?
#
loop_
_entity_poly.entity_id
_entity_poly.type
_entity_poly.pdbx_seq_one_letter_code
_entity_poly.pdbx_strand_id
1 'polypeptide(L)'
;LSGTVVTSILKWIDLGAAFDRPLLDTSESEDAWTRRRISQEQKDYWAFKSLQQTAFNQDLHPDPQNPIDHFIAAGIDNQQLHFAQRAKTNTLVRRIFLDTLGMPPTRSQLTELLSHPQDQIINRTIEHVLASPHYGERWARHWLDVARFAESHGFEQDYDRPFAFHYRDFVIKALNQDMPYDQFTRWQLAGDELSPENPLAMMATGFLGAGVFPTQITANEVESSRYDALDDMAATTGTAMLALTIGCARCHDHKFDPIPAADYYRFTSTFTTAVRSNQPIVMNASNLVAQQARFKSEHQPYI
;
A
#
# COMPACT_ATOMS: atom_id res chain seq x y z
N LEU A 1 -16.44 -25.41 28.12
CA LEU A 1 -17.41 -26.47 27.82
C LEU A 1 -17.48 -27.44 28.98
N SER A 2 -18.69 -27.89 29.41
CA SER A 2 -18.80 -28.93 30.44
C SER A 2 -18.26 -30.26 29.91
N GLY A 3 -17.76 -31.14 30.81
CA GLY A 3 -17.24 -32.45 30.40
C GLY A 3 -18.25 -33.27 29.58
N THR A 4 -19.55 -33.14 29.88
CA THR A 4 -20.64 -33.79 29.15
C THR A 4 -20.72 -33.32 27.69
N VAL A 5 -20.55 -32.05 27.43
CA VAL A 5 -20.57 -31.47 26.06
C VAL A 5 -19.35 -31.97 25.26
N VAL A 6 -18.18 -31.97 25.86
CA VAL A 6 -16.97 -32.52 25.23
C VAL A 6 -17.15 -34.00 24.85
N THR A 7 -17.66 -34.83 25.78
CA THR A 7 -17.95 -36.24 25.49
C THR A 7 -18.96 -36.43 24.37
N SER A 8 -20.00 -35.60 24.30
CA SER A 8 -20.97 -35.64 23.23
C SER A 8 -20.38 -35.28 21.87
N ILE A 9 -19.53 -34.29 21.81
CA ILE A 9 -18.83 -33.88 20.58
C ILE A 9 -17.89 -35.00 20.11
N LEU A 10 -17.08 -35.57 21.02
CA LEU A 10 -16.20 -36.67 20.66
C LEU A 10 -16.99 -37.89 20.12
N LYS A 11 -18.08 -38.27 20.79
CA LYS A 11 -18.95 -39.35 20.30
C LYS A 11 -19.57 -39.06 18.95
N TRP A 12 -19.94 -37.79 18.66
CA TRP A 12 -20.45 -37.37 17.37
C TRP A 12 -19.39 -37.48 16.27
N ILE A 13 -18.15 -37.10 16.57
CA ILE A 13 -17.01 -37.24 15.65
C ILE A 13 -16.74 -38.72 15.36
N ASP A 14 -16.73 -39.58 16.40
CA ASP A 14 -16.49 -41.03 16.27
C ASP A 14 -17.55 -41.72 15.42
N LEU A 15 -18.78 -41.18 15.39
CA LEU A 15 -19.88 -41.62 14.52
C LEU A 15 -19.81 -41.08 13.09
N GLY A 16 -18.70 -40.46 12.70
CA GLY A 16 -18.50 -39.88 11.38
C GLY A 16 -19.16 -38.51 11.20
N ALA A 17 -19.34 -37.78 12.32
CA ALA A 17 -19.96 -36.43 12.31
C ALA A 17 -21.28 -36.35 11.61
N ALA A 18 -22.09 -37.42 11.72
CA ALA A 18 -23.40 -37.51 11.11
C ALA A 18 -24.36 -36.41 11.59
N PHE A 19 -25.14 -35.83 10.70
CA PHE A 19 -26.15 -34.82 11.01
C PHE A 19 -27.46 -35.22 10.35
N ASP A 20 -28.57 -34.97 11.03
CA ASP A 20 -29.91 -35.33 10.62
C ASP A 20 -30.61 -34.26 9.73
N ARG A 21 -30.01 -33.08 9.68
CA ARG A 21 -30.48 -31.95 8.86
C ARG A 21 -29.28 -31.04 8.52
N PRO A 22 -29.33 -30.32 7.41
CA PRO A 22 -28.34 -29.31 7.09
C PRO A 22 -28.17 -28.32 8.24
N LEU A 23 -26.90 -28.00 8.61
CA LEU A 23 -26.57 -26.97 9.62
C LEU A 23 -27.04 -25.57 9.17
N LEU A 24 -27.19 -25.40 7.88
CA LEU A 24 -27.79 -24.21 7.27
C LEU A 24 -29.17 -24.57 6.75
N ASP A 25 -30.19 -23.80 7.11
CA ASP A 25 -31.52 -23.93 6.56
C ASP A 25 -31.46 -23.48 5.08
N THR A 26 -31.40 -24.46 4.19
CA THR A 26 -31.33 -24.25 2.73
C THR A 26 -32.64 -23.81 2.14
N SER A 27 -33.74 -23.79 2.94
CA SER A 27 -35.09 -23.44 2.45
C SER A 27 -35.22 -21.95 2.07
N GLU A 28 -34.34 -21.07 2.55
CA GLU A 28 -34.35 -19.65 2.17
C GLU A 28 -33.23 -19.21 1.25
N SER A 29 -32.18 -20.03 1.01
CA SER A 29 -31.14 -19.60 0.09
C SER A 29 -30.24 -20.73 -0.38
N GLU A 30 -30.38 -21.17 -1.59
CA GLU A 30 -29.38 -21.99 -2.27
C GLU A 30 -27.99 -21.32 -2.31
N ASP A 31 -27.83 -20.05 -1.87
CA ASP A 31 -26.56 -19.31 -1.88
C ASP A 31 -26.56 -18.07 -0.96
N ALA A 32 -27.09 -18.14 0.26
CA ALA A 32 -27.21 -16.93 1.12
C ALA A 32 -25.88 -16.24 1.41
N TRP A 33 -24.81 -16.99 1.59
CA TRP A 33 -23.47 -16.46 1.85
C TRP A 33 -22.80 -15.88 0.59
N THR A 34 -23.21 -16.31 -0.62
CA THR A 34 -22.69 -15.80 -1.90
C THR A 34 -23.53 -14.68 -2.48
N ARG A 35 -24.72 -14.42 -1.90
CA ARG A 35 -25.72 -13.45 -2.39
C ARG A 35 -26.03 -12.36 -1.39
N ARG A 36 -25.08 -11.99 -0.50
CA ARG A 36 -25.30 -10.86 0.38
C ARG A 36 -25.76 -9.65 -0.43
N ARG A 37 -26.93 -9.13 -0.10
CA ARG A 37 -27.46 -7.88 -0.66
C ARG A 37 -26.90 -6.72 0.15
N ILE A 38 -26.10 -5.89 -0.49
CA ILE A 38 -25.62 -4.64 0.09
C ILE A 38 -26.83 -3.70 0.20
N SER A 39 -27.13 -3.26 1.42
CA SER A 39 -28.25 -2.34 1.67
C SER A 39 -27.97 -0.94 1.06
N GLN A 40 -29.05 -0.17 0.84
CA GLN A 40 -28.88 1.18 0.36
C GLN A 40 -28.12 2.06 1.37
N GLU A 41 -28.36 1.86 2.67
CA GLU A 41 -27.64 2.55 3.75
C GLU A 41 -26.12 2.30 3.68
N GLN A 42 -25.69 1.05 3.44
CA GLN A 42 -24.28 0.72 3.27
C GLN A 42 -23.65 1.39 2.03
N LYS A 43 -24.42 1.47 0.92
CA LYS A 43 -23.98 2.19 -0.29
C LYS A 43 -23.92 3.69 -0.07
N ASP A 44 -24.77 4.22 0.80
CA ASP A 44 -24.85 5.64 1.12
C ASP A 44 -23.86 6.09 2.18
N TYR A 45 -23.05 5.19 2.72
CA TYR A 45 -21.96 5.56 3.61
C TYR A 45 -20.97 6.49 2.88
N TRP A 46 -20.56 7.54 3.55
CA TRP A 46 -19.80 8.63 2.93
C TRP A 46 -18.52 8.19 2.20
N ALA A 47 -17.81 7.17 2.71
CA ALA A 47 -16.55 6.68 2.14
C ALA A 47 -16.74 5.94 0.80
N PHE A 48 -17.97 5.49 0.49
CA PHE A 48 -18.28 4.81 -0.78
C PHE A 48 -18.97 5.70 -1.80
N LYS A 49 -19.17 6.98 -1.46
CA LYS A 49 -19.73 7.97 -2.40
C LYS A 49 -18.64 8.63 -3.22
N SER A 50 -19.00 9.04 -4.42
CA SER A 50 -18.13 9.89 -5.23
C SER A 50 -17.78 11.17 -4.48
N LEU A 51 -16.52 11.61 -4.61
CA LEU A 51 -16.06 12.85 -4.01
C LEU A 51 -16.89 14.04 -4.49
N GLN A 52 -17.32 14.86 -3.56
CA GLN A 52 -18.06 16.09 -3.85
C GLN A 52 -17.31 17.28 -3.25
N GLN A 53 -17.41 18.42 -3.88
CA GLN A 53 -16.86 19.65 -3.32
C GLN A 53 -17.68 20.05 -2.09
N THR A 54 -17.04 20.03 -0.93
CA THR A 54 -17.67 20.40 0.35
C THR A 54 -17.55 21.91 0.54
N ALA A 55 -18.68 22.56 0.81
CA ALA A 55 -18.67 23.97 1.23
C ALA A 55 -18.10 24.10 2.65
N PHE A 56 -17.30 25.12 2.87
CA PHE A 56 -16.75 25.46 4.20
C PHE A 56 -17.00 26.94 4.51
N ASN A 57 -17.08 27.25 5.79
CA ASN A 57 -17.29 28.63 6.24
C ASN A 57 -15.95 29.39 6.18
N GLN A 58 -15.86 30.36 5.28
CA GLN A 58 -14.65 31.18 5.08
C GLN A 58 -14.41 32.18 6.22
N ASP A 59 -15.42 32.48 7.03
CA ASP A 59 -15.33 33.50 8.08
C ASP A 59 -14.64 32.99 9.37
N LEU A 60 -14.50 31.67 9.52
CA LEU A 60 -13.93 31.05 10.72
C LEU A 60 -12.41 31.11 10.79
N HIS A 61 -11.71 31.40 9.71
CA HIS A 61 -10.25 31.47 9.69
C HIS A 61 -9.77 32.64 8.82
N PRO A 62 -8.75 33.39 9.28
CA PRO A 62 -8.27 34.60 8.56
C PRO A 62 -7.52 34.31 7.25
N ASP A 63 -7.12 33.05 6.99
CA ASP A 63 -6.46 32.66 5.74
C ASP A 63 -7.43 31.92 4.80
N PRO A 64 -8.07 32.62 3.86
CA PRO A 64 -9.05 32.03 2.95
C PRO A 64 -8.41 31.12 1.87
N GLN A 65 -7.08 31.04 1.82
CA GLN A 65 -6.37 30.25 0.78
C GLN A 65 -6.15 28.79 1.21
N ASN A 66 -6.36 28.46 2.50
CA ASN A 66 -6.20 27.11 3.01
C ASN A 66 -7.53 26.48 3.45
N PRO A 67 -8.18 25.66 2.59
CA PRO A 67 -9.43 24.98 2.94
C PRO A 67 -9.34 24.09 4.18
N ILE A 68 -8.19 23.48 4.45
CA ILE A 68 -8.00 22.59 5.60
C ILE A 68 -8.16 23.36 6.92
N ASP A 69 -7.58 24.56 6.99
CA ASP A 69 -7.69 25.38 8.19
C ASP A 69 -9.14 25.78 8.50
N HIS A 70 -10.00 25.96 7.48
CA HIS A 70 -11.42 26.24 7.70
C HIS A 70 -12.15 25.07 8.35
N PHE A 71 -11.87 23.82 7.94
CA PHE A 71 -12.46 22.64 8.59
C PHE A 71 -11.95 22.46 10.02
N ILE A 72 -10.66 22.70 10.26
CA ILE A 72 -10.07 22.65 11.60
C ILE A 72 -10.67 23.76 12.46
N ALA A 73 -10.80 24.99 11.95
CA ALA A 73 -11.38 26.11 12.66
C ALA A 73 -12.81 25.81 13.11
N ALA A 74 -13.64 25.24 12.24
CA ALA A 74 -15.00 24.83 12.57
C ALA A 74 -15.04 23.79 13.72
N GLY A 75 -14.11 22.83 13.72
CA GLY A 75 -13.99 21.84 14.79
C GLY A 75 -13.55 22.46 16.12
N ILE A 76 -12.60 23.40 16.08
CA ILE A 76 -12.08 24.12 17.24
C ILE A 76 -13.16 25.03 17.85
N ASP A 77 -13.88 25.77 17.00
CA ASP A 77 -14.96 26.68 17.45
C ASP A 77 -16.09 25.92 18.14
N ASN A 78 -16.48 24.76 17.61
CA ASN A 78 -17.46 23.88 18.25
C ASN A 78 -17.05 23.43 19.66
N GLN A 79 -15.77 23.46 20.01
CA GLN A 79 -15.22 23.14 21.32
C GLN A 79 -14.90 24.41 22.18
N GLN A 80 -15.25 25.59 21.67
CA GLN A 80 -14.92 26.89 22.30
C GLN A 80 -13.41 27.08 22.54
N LEU A 81 -12.60 26.56 21.65
CA LEU A 81 -11.14 26.68 21.66
C LEU A 81 -10.69 27.72 20.63
N HIS A 82 -9.43 28.10 20.67
CA HIS A 82 -8.82 29.03 19.74
C HIS A 82 -7.48 28.47 19.24
N PHE A 83 -7.07 28.84 18.02
CA PHE A 83 -5.74 28.56 17.55
C PHE A 83 -4.68 29.15 18.46
N ALA A 84 -3.63 28.40 18.72
CA ALA A 84 -2.45 28.90 19.42
C ALA A 84 -1.75 29.97 18.55
N GLN A 85 -0.95 30.83 19.20
CA GLN A 85 -0.13 31.78 18.48
C GLN A 85 0.84 31.06 17.52
N ARG A 86 1.05 31.66 16.35
CA ARG A 86 1.98 31.13 15.35
C ARG A 86 3.38 30.97 15.94
N ALA A 87 3.98 29.81 15.73
CA ALA A 87 5.34 29.54 16.21
C ALA A 87 6.36 30.47 15.53
N LYS A 88 7.50 30.70 16.21
CA LYS A 88 8.63 31.48 15.65
C LYS A 88 9.13 30.82 14.36
N THR A 89 9.60 31.63 13.41
CA THR A 89 10.05 31.17 12.09
C THR A 89 11.08 30.06 12.15
N ASN A 90 12.09 30.18 13.00
CA ASN A 90 13.11 29.14 13.16
C ASN A 90 12.52 27.80 13.68
N THR A 91 11.49 27.88 14.52
CA THR A 91 10.76 26.69 15.00
C THR A 91 9.97 26.06 13.85
N LEU A 92 9.31 26.87 13.02
CA LEU A 92 8.58 26.38 11.84
C LEU A 92 9.52 25.73 10.84
N VAL A 93 10.63 26.38 10.49
CA VAL A 93 11.66 25.79 9.61
C VAL A 93 12.12 24.43 10.14
N ARG A 94 12.47 24.35 11.43
CA ARG A 94 12.87 23.07 12.03
C ARG A 94 11.77 22.01 11.96
N ARG A 95 10.50 22.35 12.20
CA ARG A 95 9.35 21.43 12.13
C ARG A 95 9.16 20.93 10.69
N ILE A 96 9.19 21.82 9.71
CA ILE A 96 9.07 21.46 8.29
C ILE A 96 10.13 20.42 7.90
N PHE A 97 11.38 20.64 8.28
CA PHE A 97 12.45 19.68 8.01
C PHE A 97 12.21 18.33 8.68
N LEU A 98 11.84 18.32 9.96
CA LEU A 98 11.61 17.08 10.71
C LEU A 98 10.41 16.31 10.17
N ASP A 99 9.32 16.99 9.86
CA ASP A 99 8.10 16.34 9.38
C ASP A 99 8.29 15.81 7.95
N THR A 100 9.01 16.56 7.10
CA THR A 100 9.16 16.24 5.67
C THR A 100 10.34 15.31 5.40
N LEU A 101 11.51 15.57 6.00
CA LEU A 101 12.73 14.80 5.75
C LEU A 101 13.12 13.86 6.90
N GLY A 102 12.49 14.00 8.07
CA GLY A 102 12.84 13.26 9.28
C GLY A 102 14.16 13.72 9.94
N MET A 103 14.77 14.77 9.44
CA MET A 103 16.05 15.31 9.90
C MET A 103 15.95 16.81 10.13
N PRO A 104 16.67 17.38 11.14
CA PRO A 104 16.74 18.83 11.31
C PRO A 104 17.57 19.46 10.20
N PRO A 105 17.38 20.77 9.89
CA PRO A 105 18.25 21.49 8.99
C PRO A 105 19.66 21.55 9.55
N THR A 106 20.66 21.50 8.68
CA THR A 106 22.04 21.82 9.04
C THR A 106 22.18 23.31 9.39
N ARG A 107 23.25 23.66 10.09
CA ARG A 107 23.50 25.08 10.43
C ARG A 107 23.59 25.96 9.19
N SER A 108 24.23 25.50 8.11
CA SER A 108 24.33 26.24 6.85
C SER A 108 22.96 26.44 6.19
N GLN A 109 22.15 25.40 6.07
CA GLN A 109 20.79 25.50 5.53
C GLN A 109 19.93 26.47 6.35
N LEU A 110 19.96 26.36 7.67
CA LEU A 110 19.20 27.26 8.54
C LEU A 110 19.67 28.73 8.38
N THR A 111 20.98 28.97 8.32
CA THR A 111 21.51 30.32 8.14
C THR A 111 21.13 30.90 6.78
N GLU A 112 21.20 30.11 5.72
CA GLU A 112 20.78 30.50 4.37
C GLU A 112 19.30 30.85 4.33
N LEU A 113 18.42 29.94 4.80
CA LEU A 113 16.98 30.16 4.78
C LEU A 113 16.57 31.39 5.59
N LEU A 114 17.17 31.62 6.76
CA LEU A 114 16.87 32.76 7.62
C LEU A 114 17.43 34.09 7.08
N SER A 115 18.31 34.06 6.08
CA SER A 115 18.81 35.27 5.42
C SER A 115 17.82 35.91 4.44
N HIS A 116 16.78 35.17 4.06
CA HIS A 116 15.74 35.66 3.14
C HIS A 116 14.72 36.57 3.87
N PRO A 117 13.95 37.39 3.10
CA PRO A 117 12.84 38.17 3.66
C PRO A 117 11.86 37.28 4.45
N GLN A 118 11.38 37.80 5.57
CA GLN A 118 10.59 37.04 6.57
C GLN A 118 9.35 36.36 5.97
N ASP A 119 8.70 36.99 5.01
CA ASP A 119 7.51 36.49 4.30
C ASP A 119 7.82 35.35 3.31
N GLN A 120 9.06 35.20 2.90
CA GLN A 120 9.49 34.16 1.94
C GLN A 120 10.09 32.94 2.59
N ILE A 121 10.55 33.01 3.85
CA ILE A 121 11.30 31.93 4.51
C ILE A 121 10.55 30.61 4.47
N ILE A 122 9.27 30.60 4.81
CA ILE A 122 8.49 29.36 4.89
C ILE A 122 8.34 28.72 3.52
N ASN A 123 7.95 29.49 2.49
CA ASN A 123 7.78 28.97 1.13
C ASN A 123 9.11 28.41 0.59
N ARG A 124 10.22 29.14 0.77
CA ARG A 124 11.55 28.65 0.39
C ARG A 124 11.96 27.39 1.14
N THR A 125 11.59 27.30 2.42
CA THR A 125 11.84 26.07 3.20
C THR A 125 11.08 24.89 2.62
N ILE A 126 9.81 25.08 2.27
CA ILE A 126 8.97 24.04 1.65
C ILE A 126 9.57 23.60 0.31
N GLU A 127 9.90 24.55 -0.56
CA GLU A 127 10.55 24.26 -1.86
C GLU A 127 11.86 23.48 -1.66
N HIS A 128 12.69 23.91 -0.71
CA HIS A 128 13.98 23.26 -0.42
C HIS A 128 13.80 21.79 0.04
N VAL A 129 12.87 21.52 0.95
CA VAL A 129 12.67 20.16 1.46
C VAL A 129 12.00 19.25 0.44
N LEU A 130 11.07 19.76 -0.38
CA LEU A 130 10.44 19.00 -1.44
C LEU A 130 11.39 18.66 -2.59
N ALA A 131 12.36 19.52 -2.88
CA ALA A 131 13.40 19.26 -3.88
C ALA A 131 14.53 18.32 -3.37
N SER A 132 14.54 17.99 -2.10
CA SER A 132 15.57 17.12 -1.51
C SER A 132 15.34 15.64 -1.88
N PRO A 133 16.38 14.89 -2.28
CA PRO A 133 16.26 13.45 -2.51
C PRO A 133 15.85 12.68 -1.26
N HIS A 134 16.10 13.22 -0.07
CA HIS A 134 15.69 12.62 1.20
C HIS A 134 14.18 12.67 1.44
N TYR A 135 13.44 13.47 0.67
CA TYR A 135 11.97 13.45 0.69
C TYR A 135 11.43 12.07 0.34
N GLY A 136 11.83 11.55 -0.82
CA GLY A 136 11.42 10.21 -1.24
C GLY A 136 11.90 9.11 -0.29
N GLU A 137 13.13 9.18 0.23
CA GLU A 137 13.64 8.22 1.21
C GLU A 137 12.80 8.21 2.50
N ARG A 138 12.39 9.38 3.00
CA ARG A 138 11.55 9.51 4.19
C ARG A 138 10.15 8.96 3.97
N TRP A 139 9.51 9.36 2.87
CA TRP A 139 8.12 9.02 2.60
C TRP A 139 7.95 7.62 2.04
N ALA A 140 8.93 7.10 1.31
CA ALA A 140 8.94 5.71 0.86
C ALA A 140 8.80 4.70 2.01
N ARG A 141 9.34 5.00 3.18
CA ARG A 141 9.23 4.12 4.37
C ARG A 141 7.78 3.85 4.73
N HIS A 142 6.92 4.86 4.68
CA HIS A 142 5.49 4.71 4.99
C HIS A 142 4.79 3.83 3.96
N TRP A 143 5.10 4.02 2.68
CA TRP A 143 4.55 3.17 1.63
C TRP A 143 5.09 1.73 1.68
N LEU A 144 6.38 1.57 1.88
CA LEU A 144 7.02 0.25 1.96
C LEU A 144 6.52 -0.57 3.14
N ASP A 145 6.20 0.08 4.27
CA ASP A 145 5.58 -0.55 5.43
C ASP A 145 4.19 -1.10 5.07
N VAL A 146 3.33 -0.29 4.47
CA VAL A 146 2.00 -0.73 4.01
C VAL A 146 2.10 -1.80 2.91
N ALA A 147 3.11 -1.69 2.03
CA ALA A 147 3.39 -2.68 0.99
C ALA A 147 4.07 -3.95 1.52
N ARG A 148 4.25 -4.09 2.83
CA ARG A 148 4.92 -5.22 3.48
C ARG A 148 6.31 -5.56 2.92
N PHE A 149 7.06 -4.54 2.50
CA PHE A 149 8.38 -4.69 1.91
C PHE A 149 9.35 -5.32 2.91
N ALA A 150 10.08 -6.33 2.45
CA ALA A 150 11.19 -6.93 3.18
C ALA A 150 12.30 -7.37 2.21
N GLU A 151 13.54 -7.36 2.69
CA GLU A 151 14.72 -7.81 1.93
C GLU A 151 15.01 -9.30 2.15
N SER A 152 14.08 -10.03 2.81
CA SER A 152 14.11 -11.47 3.01
C SER A 152 12.76 -12.11 2.70
N HIS A 153 12.72 -13.44 2.57
CA HIS A 153 11.51 -14.18 2.19
C HIS A 153 10.53 -14.42 3.32
N GLY A 154 10.98 -14.35 4.57
CA GLY A 154 10.21 -14.83 5.72
C GLY A 154 10.17 -16.36 5.79
N PHE A 155 9.27 -16.92 6.59
CA PHE A 155 9.19 -18.33 6.94
C PHE A 155 10.46 -18.87 7.63
N GLU A 156 10.54 -20.20 7.80
CA GLU A 156 11.64 -20.84 8.54
C GLU A 156 13.01 -20.66 7.90
N GLN A 157 13.06 -20.56 6.57
CA GLN A 157 14.31 -20.44 5.81
C GLN A 157 14.82 -19.02 5.69
N ASP A 158 13.94 -18.07 5.72
CA ASP A 158 14.17 -16.60 5.64
C ASP A 158 15.39 -16.16 4.80
N TYR A 159 15.52 -16.73 3.60
CA TYR A 159 16.61 -16.36 2.67
C TYR A 159 16.49 -14.90 2.20
N ASP A 160 17.64 -14.28 1.96
CA ASP A 160 17.73 -12.94 1.42
C ASP A 160 17.07 -12.82 0.04
N ARG A 161 16.50 -11.63 -0.24
CA ARG A 161 16.00 -11.20 -1.55
C ARG A 161 16.96 -10.18 -2.17
N PRO A 162 18.00 -10.61 -2.85
CA PRO A 162 19.09 -9.73 -3.30
C PRO A 162 18.64 -8.64 -4.29
N PHE A 163 17.46 -8.78 -4.89
CA PHE A 163 16.90 -7.83 -5.86
C PHE A 163 15.70 -7.03 -5.34
N ALA A 164 15.30 -7.21 -4.08
CA ALA A 164 14.15 -6.49 -3.50
C ALA A 164 14.33 -4.97 -3.54
N PHE A 165 15.57 -4.48 -3.44
CA PHE A 165 15.91 -3.06 -3.48
C PHE A 165 15.38 -2.33 -4.72
N HIS A 166 15.16 -3.01 -5.84
CA HIS A 166 14.60 -2.39 -7.04
C HIS A 166 13.21 -1.81 -6.78
N TYR A 167 12.36 -2.54 -6.06
CA TYR A 167 11.05 -2.02 -5.70
C TYR A 167 11.13 -0.84 -4.73
N ARG A 168 11.99 -0.91 -3.72
CA ARG A 168 12.26 0.22 -2.82
C ARG A 168 12.71 1.46 -3.61
N ASP A 169 13.65 1.27 -4.53
CA ASP A 169 14.19 2.35 -5.36
C ASP A 169 13.12 2.94 -6.31
N PHE A 170 12.19 2.11 -6.81
CA PHE A 170 11.02 2.61 -7.53
C PHE A 170 10.21 3.56 -6.66
N VAL A 171 9.84 3.16 -5.44
CA VAL A 171 9.01 3.97 -4.55
C VAL A 171 9.70 5.30 -4.23
N ILE A 172 11.00 5.28 -3.90
CA ILE A 172 11.79 6.49 -3.63
C ILE A 172 11.81 7.43 -4.85
N LYS A 173 12.08 6.88 -6.04
CA LYS A 173 12.12 7.68 -7.28
C LYS A 173 10.76 8.24 -7.65
N ALA A 174 9.69 7.45 -7.52
CA ALA A 174 8.34 7.89 -7.82
C ALA A 174 7.93 9.08 -6.95
N LEU A 175 8.23 9.04 -5.65
CA LEU A 175 7.95 10.14 -4.73
C LEU A 175 8.80 11.38 -5.02
N ASN A 176 10.09 11.22 -5.31
CA ASN A 176 10.97 12.34 -5.65
C ASN A 176 10.64 12.97 -7.01
N GLN A 177 9.99 12.23 -7.91
CA GLN A 177 9.54 12.72 -9.22
C GLN A 177 8.10 13.25 -9.21
N ASP A 178 7.46 13.27 -8.04
CA ASP A 178 6.05 13.63 -7.88
C ASP A 178 5.15 12.87 -8.88
N MET A 179 5.38 11.53 -8.96
CA MET A 179 4.63 10.68 -9.88
C MET A 179 3.14 10.73 -9.57
N PRO A 180 2.25 10.97 -10.57
CA PRO A 180 0.81 10.92 -10.37
C PRO A 180 0.36 9.62 -9.70
N TYR A 181 -0.51 9.71 -8.70
CA TYR A 181 -0.91 8.56 -7.88
C TYR A 181 -1.57 7.44 -8.70
N ASP A 182 -2.31 7.77 -9.73
CA ASP A 182 -2.91 6.78 -10.64
C ASP A 182 -1.84 6.02 -11.44
N GLN A 183 -0.77 6.67 -11.88
CA GLN A 183 0.35 6.01 -12.53
C GLN A 183 1.15 5.17 -11.53
N PHE A 184 1.39 5.68 -10.33
CA PHE A 184 2.06 4.98 -9.25
C PHE A 184 1.36 3.67 -8.90
N THR A 185 0.04 3.67 -8.79
CA THR A 185 -0.75 2.47 -8.49
C THR A 185 -0.81 1.50 -9.66
N ARG A 186 -1.06 2.00 -10.89
CA ARG A 186 -1.13 1.16 -12.09
C ARG A 186 0.16 0.40 -12.34
N TRP A 187 1.31 1.04 -12.18
CA TRP A 187 2.59 0.39 -12.42
C TRP A 187 2.90 -0.68 -11.36
N GLN A 188 2.45 -0.51 -10.15
CA GLN A 188 2.62 -1.52 -9.11
C GLN A 188 1.75 -2.77 -9.34
N LEU A 189 0.61 -2.62 -10.00
CA LEU A 189 -0.32 -3.72 -10.27
C LEU A 189 -0.06 -4.40 -11.62
N ALA A 190 0.37 -3.66 -12.64
CA ALA A 190 0.49 -4.13 -14.01
C ALA A 190 1.55 -3.35 -14.81
N GLY A 191 2.67 -2.98 -14.19
CA GLY A 191 3.73 -2.22 -14.85
C GLY A 191 4.39 -2.98 -15.99
N ASP A 192 4.53 -4.28 -15.86
CA ASP A 192 5.03 -5.22 -16.87
C ASP A 192 4.11 -5.31 -18.10
N GLU A 193 2.82 -5.21 -17.92
CA GLU A 193 1.85 -5.24 -19.01
C GLU A 193 1.67 -3.85 -19.68
N LEU A 194 1.63 -2.80 -18.87
CA LEU A 194 1.36 -1.44 -19.33
C LEU A 194 2.58 -0.75 -19.97
N SER A 195 3.78 -1.09 -19.53
CA SER A 195 5.02 -0.42 -19.94
C SER A 195 6.22 -1.37 -19.81
N PRO A 196 6.25 -2.52 -20.51
CA PRO A 196 7.26 -3.56 -20.34
C PRO A 196 8.69 -3.09 -20.66
N GLU A 197 8.84 -2.10 -21.53
CA GLU A 197 10.14 -1.53 -21.91
C GLU A 197 10.64 -0.46 -20.91
N ASN A 198 9.81 -0.07 -19.96
CA ASN A 198 10.18 0.93 -18.97
C ASN A 198 10.72 0.26 -17.70
N PRO A 199 12.02 0.40 -17.40
CA PRO A 199 12.61 -0.25 -16.23
C PRO A 199 11.95 0.18 -14.92
N LEU A 200 11.47 1.42 -14.81
CA LEU A 200 10.81 1.90 -13.59
C LEU A 200 9.45 1.23 -13.39
N ALA A 201 8.68 0.99 -14.48
CA ALA A 201 7.42 0.27 -14.42
C ALA A 201 7.63 -1.21 -14.06
N MET A 202 8.69 -1.84 -14.59
CA MET A 202 9.08 -3.19 -14.21
C MET A 202 9.47 -3.29 -12.73
N MET A 203 10.23 -2.32 -12.20
CA MET A 203 10.58 -2.28 -10.76
C MET A 203 9.35 -2.14 -9.87
N ALA A 204 8.33 -1.45 -10.34
CA ALA A 204 7.08 -1.22 -9.59
C ALA A 204 6.33 -2.52 -9.29
N THR A 205 6.36 -3.51 -10.18
CA THR A 205 5.66 -4.80 -10.01
C THR A 205 6.17 -5.60 -8.81
N GLY A 206 7.30 -5.21 -8.23
CA GLY A 206 7.78 -5.73 -6.95
C GLY A 206 6.78 -5.63 -5.80
N PHE A 207 5.78 -4.75 -5.89
CA PHE A 207 4.66 -4.66 -4.95
C PHE A 207 3.94 -5.99 -4.76
N LEU A 208 3.56 -6.65 -5.86
CA LEU A 208 2.88 -7.94 -5.81
C LEU A 208 3.79 -9.05 -5.28
N GLY A 209 5.11 -8.90 -5.50
CA GLY A 209 6.12 -9.86 -5.05
C GLY A 209 6.66 -9.63 -3.64
N ALA A 210 6.30 -8.52 -2.95
CA ALA A 210 6.92 -8.14 -1.68
C ALA A 210 6.53 -9.01 -0.48
N GLY A 211 5.35 -9.66 -0.51
CA GLY A 211 4.86 -10.49 0.59
C GLY A 211 5.75 -11.69 0.92
N VAL A 212 5.55 -12.25 2.08
CA VAL A 212 6.25 -13.48 2.50
C VAL A 212 5.98 -14.63 1.52
N PHE A 213 6.99 -15.48 1.32
CA PHE A 213 6.84 -16.59 0.39
C PHE A 213 7.77 -17.74 0.79
N PRO A 214 7.26 -18.98 0.93
CA PRO A 214 8.10 -20.12 1.25
C PRO A 214 9.07 -20.41 0.10
N THR A 215 10.35 -20.61 0.44
CA THR A 215 11.40 -20.92 -0.55
C THR A 215 11.53 -22.41 -0.82
N GLN A 216 11.01 -23.25 0.07
CA GLN A 216 10.90 -24.70 -0.08
C GLN A 216 9.43 -25.09 -0.03
N ILE A 217 8.91 -25.55 -1.16
CA ILE A 217 7.51 -25.96 -1.30
C ILE A 217 7.49 -27.42 -1.71
N THR A 218 6.87 -28.27 -0.90
CA THR A 218 6.64 -29.67 -1.24
C THR A 218 5.48 -29.80 -2.24
N ALA A 219 5.41 -30.92 -2.94
CA ALA A 219 4.34 -31.15 -3.94
C ALA A 219 2.92 -31.02 -3.36
N ASN A 220 2.75 -31.31 -2.06
CA ASN A 220 1.46 -31.21 -1.37
C ASN A 220 1.10 -29.77 -0.95
N GLU A 221 2.07 -28.86 -0.96
CA GLU A 221 1.91 -27.46 -0.52
C GLU A 221 1.81 -26.47 -1.68
N VAL A 222 2.05 -26.90 -2.91
CA VAL A 222 2.06 -26.01 -4.09
C VAL A 222 0.77 -25.24 -4.23
N GLU A 223 -0.38 -25.92 -4.11
CA GLU A 223 -1.68 -25.30 -4.28
C GLU A 223 -2.01 -24.34 -3.12
N SER A 224 -1.82 -24.77 -1.88
CA SER A 224 -2.05 -23.93 -0.70
C SER A 224 -1.16 -22.68 -0.72
N SER A 225 0.13 -22.84 -1.01
CA SER A 225 1.06 -21.70 -1.12
C SER A 225 0.67 -20.74 -2.25
N ARG A 226 0.09 -21.27 -3.33
CA ARG A 226 -0.43 -20.43 -4.42
C ARG A 226 -1.62 -19.59 -3.97
N TYR A 227 -2.59 -20.20 -3.26
CA TYR A 227 -3.74 -19.48 -2.73
C TYR A 227 -3.35 -18.47 -1.65
N ASP A 228 -2.38 -18.77 -0.81
CA ASP A 228 -1.87 -17.83 0.18
C ASP A 228 -1.15 -16.63 -0.49
N ALA A 229 -0.42 -16.86 -1.58
CA ALA A 229 0.17 -15.77 -2.36
C ALA A 229 -0.89 -14.88 -3.03
N LEU A 230 -1.99 -15.46 -3.54
CA LEU A 230 -3.10 -14.71 -4.12
C LEU A 230 -3.85 -13.90 -3.06
N ASP A 231 -4.07 -14.48 -1.88
CA ASP A 231 -4.67 -13.79 -0.73
C ASP A 231 -3.82 -12.60 -0.30
N ASP A 232 -2.52 -12.78 -0.18
CA ASP A 232 -1.57 -11.74 0.18
C ASP A 232 -1.58 -10.57 -0.84
N MET A 233 -1.58 -10.86 -2.15
CA MET A 233 -1.70 -9.84 -3.20
C MET A 233 -3.02 -9.09 -3.10
N ALA A 234 -4.14 -9.79 -2.95
CA ALA A 234 -5.46 -9.18 -2.85
C ALA A 234 -5.62 -8.35 -1.57
N ALA A 235 -5.29 -8.92 -0.40
CA ALA A 235 -5.42 -8.26 0.88
C ALA A 235 -4.55 -7.01 0.97
N THR A 236 -3.31 -7.09 0.48
CA THR A 236 -2.39 -5.93 0.49
C THR A 236 -2.83 -4.85 -0.50
N THR A 237 -3.29 -5.22 -1.70
CA THR A 237 -3.84 -4.25 -2.65
C THR A 237 -5.06 -3.53 -2.06
N GLY A 238 -5.97 -4.29 -1.41
CA GLY A 238 -7.11 -3.71 -0.72
C GLY A 238 -6.71 -2.73 0.38
N THR A 239 -5.78 -3.13 1.23
CA THR A 239 -5.33 -2.29 2.35
C THR A 239 -4.52 -1.07 1.88
N ALA A 240 -3.55 -1.26 1.00
CA ALA A 240 -2.63 -0.20 0.57
C ALA A 240 -3.28 0.83 -0.35
N MET A 241 -4.15 0.40 -1.26
CA MET A 241 -4.68 1.27 -2.32
C MET A 241 -6.13 1.70 -2.10
N LEU A 242 -6.91 0.89 -1.38
CA LEU A 242 -8.34 1.16 -1.14
C LEU A 242 -8.65 1.46 0.34
N ALA A 243 -7.70 1.29 1.25
CA ALA A 243 -7.88 1.37 2.71
C ALA A 243 -8.99 0.43 3.23
N LEU A 244 -9.18 -0.73 2.57
CA LEU A 244 -10.18 -1.74 2.90
C LEU A 244 -9.53 -3.05 3.34
N THR A 245 -9.98 -3.61 4.45
CA THR A 245 -9.49 -4.90 4.99
C THR A 245 -10.13 -6.10 4.27
N ILE A 246 -9.97 -6.16 2.95
CA ILE A 246 -10.60 -7.15 2.08
C ILE A 246 -10.32 -8.60 2.51
N GLY A 247 -9.12 -8.88 3.03
CA GLY A 247 -8.73 -10.21 3.49
C GLY A 247 -9.65 -10.83 4.54
N CYS A 248 -10.39 -10.01 5.33
CA CYS A 248 -11.40 -10.52 6.25
C CYS A 248 -12.53 -11.28 5.54
N ALA A 249 -12.80 -10.93 4.28
CA ALA A 249 -13.85 -11.56 3.47
C ALA A 249 -13.41 -12.91 2.85
N ARG A 250 -12.22 -13.40 3.10
CA ARG A 250 -11.74 -14.73 2.68
C ARG A 250 -12.61 -15.87 3.24
N CYS A 251 -13.04 -15.76 4.50
CA CYS A 251 -13.76 -16.82 5.19
C CYS A 251 -15.26 -16.55 5.35
N HIS A 252 -15.67 -15.29 5.42
CA HIS A 252 -17.06 -14.88 5.63
C HIS A 252 -17.25 -13.46 5.11
N ASP A 253 -18.47 -13.02 4.89
CA ASP A 253 -18.75 -11.62 4.55
C ASP A 253 -18.13 -10.66 5.56
N HIS A 254 -17.51 -9.57 5.09
CA HIS A 254 -16.86 -8.60 5.96
C HIS A 254 -17.84 -8.08 7.03
N LYS A 255 -17.35 -7.97 8.28
CA LYS A 255 -18.24 -7.67 9.41
C LYS A 255 -18.87 -6.27 9.32
N PHE A 256 -18.08 -5.29 8.92
CA PHE A 256 -18.48 -3.88 8.92
C PHE A 256 -18.72 -3.35 7.51
N ASP A 257 -17.76 -3.56 6.61
CA ASP A 257 -17.81 -3.04 5.25
C ASP A 257 -18.72 -3.89 4.35
N PRO A 258 -19.30 -3.29 3.30
CA PRO A 258 -20.16 -4.00 2.36
C PRO A 258 -19.35 -4.87 1.37
N ILE A 259 -18.51 -5.77 1.89
CA ILE A 259 -17.63 -6.64 1.12
C ILE A 259 -18.08 -8.11 1.33
N PRO A 260 -18.89 -8.68 0.43
CA PRO A 260 -19.23 -10.10 0.47
C PRO A 260 -18.01 -10.99 0.22
N ALA A 261 -17.98 -12.18 0.78
CA ALA A 261 -16.95 -13.19 0.48
C ALA A 261 -16.85 -13.47 -1.04
N ALA A 262 -17.97 -13.46 -1.75
CA ALA A 262 -17.99 -13.63 -3.21
C ALA A 262 -17.18 -12.54 -3.94
N ASP A 263 -17.20 -11.29 -3.45
CA ASP A 263 -16.43 -10.20 -4.05
C ASP A 263 -14.95 -10.32 -3.74
N TYR A 264 -14.58 -10.84 -2.55
CA TYR A 264 -13.20 -11.20 -2.26
C TYR A 264 -12.66 -12.20 -3.29
N TYR A 265 -13.38 -13.29 -3.58
CA TYR A 265 -12.92 -14.28 -4.57
C TYR A 265 -12.89 -13.73 -6.00
N ARG A 266 -13.83 -12.85 -6.38
CA ARG A 266 -13.77 -12.14 -7.66
C ARG A 266 -12.55 -11.24 -7.74
N PHE A 267 -12.25 -10.51 -6.68
CA PHE A 267 -11.07 -9.64 -6.61
C PHE A 267 -9.78 -10.44 -6.65
N THR A 268 -9.67 -11.51 -5.86
CA THR A 268 -8.51 -12.41 -5.86
C THR A 268 -8.29 -13.05 -7.23
N SER A 269 -9.35 -13.35 -7.98
CA SER A 269 -9.25 -13.93 -9.33
C SER A 269 -8.50 -13.04 -10.32
N THR A 270 -8.43 -11.73 -10.11
CA THR A 270 -7.67 -10.80 -10.96
C THR A 270 -6.17 -11.03 -10.90
N PHE A 271 -5.66 -11.66 -9.84
CA PHE A 271 -4.24 -11.97 -9.63
C PHE A 271 -3.84 -13.38 -10.06
N THR A 272 -4.77 -14.19 -10.59
CA THR A 272 -4.49 -15.60 -10.92
C THR A 272 -3.47 -15.79 -12.03
N THR A 273 -3.23 -14.81 -12.87
CA THR A 273 -2.21 -14.83 -13.91
C THR A 273 -0.86 -14.27 -13.45
N ALA A 274 -0.81 -13.59 -12.30
CA ALA A 274 0.43 -13.06 -11.76
C ALA A 274 1.34 -14.20 -11.29
N VAL A 275 2.58 -14.21 -11.74
CA VAL A 275 3.60 -15.22 -11.40
C VAL A 275 4.82 -14.55 -10.82
N ARG A 276 5.29 -15.03 -9.67
CA ARG A 276 6.57 -14.58 -9.12
C ARG A 276 7.71 -15.09 -9.99
N SER A 277 8.48 -14.17 -10.55
CA SER A 277 9.69 -14.52 -11.32
C SER A 277 10.70 -13.38 -11.26
N ASN A 278 11.98 -13.72 -11.37
CA ASN A 278 13.03 -12.73 -11.55
C ASN A 278 13.13 -12.39 -13.03
N GLN A 279 12.79 -11.16 -13.39
CA GLN A 279 12.90 -10.66 -14.74
C GLN A 279 14.11 -9.73 -14.87
N PRO A 280 14.91 -9.83 -15.94
CA PRO A 280 16.02 -8.92 -16.17
C PRO A 280 15.49 -7.51 -16.46
N ILE A 281 15.99 -6.52 -15.73
CA ILE A 281 15.64 -5.12 -15.94
C ILE A 281 16.78 -4.44 -16.68
N VAL A 282 16.52 -3.92 -17.88
CA VAL A 282 17.50 -3.18 -18.68
C VAL A 282 17.43 -1.70 -18.32
N MET A 283 18.30 -1.26 -17.42
CA MET A 283 18.33 0.14 -16.92
C MET A 283 18.80 1.14 -17.99
N ASN A 284 19.61 0.71 -18.95
CA ASN A 284 20.11 1.55 -20.02
C ASN A 284 20.39 0.71 -21.25
N ALA A 285 19.45 0.69 -22.20
CA ALA A 285 19.54 -0.12 -23.41
C ALA A 285 20.78 0.21 -24.27
N SER A 286 21.15 1.48 -24.38
CA SER A 286 22.31 1.91 -25.15
C SER A 286 23.62 1.40 -24.55
N ASN A 287 23.71 1.39 -23.24
CA ASN A 287 24.88 0.90 -22.51
C ASN A 287 24.97 -0.63 -22.57
N LEU A 288 23.82 -1.32 -22.51
CA LEU A 288 23.76 -2.78 -22.60
C LEU A 288 24.27 -3.28 -23.96
N VAL A 289 23.83 -2.67 -25.05
CA VAL A 289 24.27 -3.02 -26.40
C VAL A 289 25.78 -2.83 -26.56
N ALA A 290 26.31 -1.72 -26.07
CA ALA A 290 27.75 -1.46 -26.08
C ALA A 290 28.54 -2.46 -25.22
N GLN A 291 28.04 -2.79 -24.03
CA GLN A 291 28.65 -3.78 -23.13
C GLN A 291 28.60 -5.19 -23.72
N GLN A 292 27.49 -5.59 -24.33
CA GLN A 292 27.36 -6.87 -25.01
C GLN A 292 28.29 -6.99 -26.22
N ALA A 293 28.42 -5.93 -27.02
CA ALA A 293 29.35 -5.88 -28.14
C ALA A 293 30.80 -6.00 -27.66
N ARG A 294 31.15 -5.29 -26.60
CA ARG A 294 32.47 -5.38 -25.98
C ARG A 294 32.74 -6.76 -25.40
N PHE A 295 31.81 -7.33 -24.64
CA PHE A 295 31.91 -8.68 -24.09
C PHE A 295 32.12 -9.72 -25.22
N LYS A 296 31.31 -9.63 -26.29
CA LYS A 296 31.48 -10.50 -27.47
C LYS A 296 32.86 -10.39 -28.10
N SER A 297 33.38 -9.17 -28.28
CA SER A 297 34.71 -8.96 -28.88
C SER A 297 35.85 -9.45 -27.97
N GLU A 298 35.74 -9.27 -26.66
CA GLU A 298 36.75 -9.70 -25.68
C GLU A 298 36.76 -11.23 -25.49
N HIS A 299 35.61 -11.91 -25.64
CA HIS A 299 35.49 -13.36 -25.43
C HIS A 299 35.47 -14.19 -26.72
N GLN A 300 35.44 -13.55 -27.89
CA GLN A 300 35.50 -14.22 -29.17
C GLN A 300 36.66 -15.26 -29.32
N PRO A 301 37.86 -14.97 -28.76
CA PRO A 301 38.98 -15.92 -28.82
C PRO A 301 38.81 -17.20 -27.99
N TYR A 302 37.82 -17.19 -27.06
CA TYR A 302 37.59 -18.30 -26.13
C TYR A 302 36.32 -19.11 -26.42
N ILE A 303 35.53 -18.71 -27.41
CA ILE A 303 34.33 -19.39 -27.91
C ILE A 303 34.67 -20.15 -29.21
#